data_73a7e084b7a3a0bd08d6e6b660535f57
#
_entry.id   73a7e084b7a3a0bd08d6e6b660535f57
#
_cell.length_a   1.000
_cell.length_b   1.000
_cell.length_c   1.000
_cell.angle_alpha   90.00
_cell.angle_beta   90.00
_cell.angle_gamma   90.00
#
_symmetry.space_group_name_H-M   'P 1'
#
loop_
_entity.id
_entity.type
_entity.pdbx_description
1 polymer ?
#
loop_
_entity_poly.entity_id
_entity_poly.type
_entity_poly.pdbx_seq_one_letter_code
_entity_poly.pdbx_strand_id
1 'polypeptide(L)'
;MTIPAGTDTVQAARRRFFDEGGMPDGLVAEPILRSWQRCTTQGLDVGARPHVEPVSAAALKDLHEQNERLRRITRPEMTALRAEARLTDSVVILTDANGLVLDMVGNAEFAGRASRVALRPGVPWNEDAIGTNAIGTALVERRPISVHGGEHFFEPHRILTCAAAPIMDPRGGLAGVLDMSGHASVRHVHALGLVRLAVEQIEHRLLERSFEGHRILRFQSEAELIGTASEAVLVFEEDRLVAANRRGLRLLKLGWDALDTTRIGELFDKIAAGETIQPIRTRAGETLLGRFDPEPATRRSTPTIRAGARPGEIEPFFDAATHAALKRAVRLVAADVPVLVHGETGSGKEVFARRVHAESARSGAPFVAVNCAALPESLIESELFGYEEGAFTGARRQGQAGLLRQAHGGILFLDEIGDMPLALQARLLRALQDKQGGPLGGG
;
A
#
# COMPACT_ATOMS: atom_id res chain seq x y z
N MET A 1 -12.66 22.73 -6.43
CA MET A 1 -12.02 22.80 -5.08
C MET A 1 -12.89 23.76 -4.25
N THR A 2 -13.79 23.22 -3.41
CA THR A 2 -14.71 24.03 -2.60
C THR A 2 -13.94 24.47 -1.36
N ILE A 3 -13.81 25.80 -1.15
CA ILE A 3 -13.23 26.37 0.07
C ILE A 3 -14.14 25.97 1.24
N PRO A 4 -13.63 25.36 2.33
CA PRO A 4 -14.48 25.03 3.47
C PRO A 4 -15.11 26.31 4.04
N ALA A 5 -16.41 26.23 4.30
CA ALA A 5 -17.19 27.34 4.86
C ALA A 5 -16.61 27.80 6.21
N GLY A 6 -16.69 29.08 6.51
CA GLY A 6 -16.30 29.61 7.83
C GLY A 6 -17.18 29.03 8.95
N THR A 7 -16.68 29.01 10.18
CA THR A 7 -17.41 28.46 11.35
C THR A 7 -18.83 29.03 11.48
N ASP A 8 -18.99 30.35 11.27
CA ASP A 8 -20.29 31.02 11.32
C ASP A 8 -21.24 30.56 10.20
N THR A 9 -20.69 30.31 8.99
CA THR A 9 -21.46 29.79 7.85
C THR A 9 -21.99 28.39 8.10
N VAL A 10 -21.14 27.49 8.68
CA VAL A 10 -21.57 26.12 9.02
C VAL A 10 -22.61 26.12 10.13
N GLN A 11 -22.48 27.01 11.15
CA GLN A 11 -23.49 27.14 12.20
C GLN A 11 -24.84 27.64 11.64
N ALA A 12 -24.80 28.61 10.72
CA ALA A 12 -26.02 29.06 10.03
C ALA A 12 -26.66 27.93 9.20
N ALA A 13 -25.84 27.15 8.49
CA ALA A 13 -26.30 25.98 7.74
C ALA A 13 -26.98 24.94 8.65
N ARG A 14 -26.36 24.64 9.78
CA ARG A 14 -26.92 23.68 10.76
C ARG A 14 -28.27 24.14 11.28
N ARG A 15 -28.36 25.39 11.74
CA ARG A 15 -29.61 25.98 12.24
C ARG A 15 -30.72 25.86 11.19
N ARG A 16 -30.42 26.30 9.95
CA ARG A 16 -31.38 26.23 8.87
C ARG A 16 -31.83 24.80 8.56
N PHE A 17 -30.90 23.81 8.59
CA PHE A 17 -31.21 22.43 8.26
C PHE A 17 -31.90 21.68 9.41
N PHE A 18 -31.33 21.71 10.62
CA PHE A 18 -31.77 20.85 11.72
C PHE A 18 -32.88 21.52 12.56
N ASP A 19 -32.86 22.86 12.71
CA ASP A 19 -33.80 23.56 13.60
C ASP A 19 -34.99 24.11 12.80
N GLU A 20 -34.75 24.64 11.60
CA GLU A 20 -35.77 25.32 10.77
C GLU A 20 -36.34 24.39 9.68
N GLY A 21 -35.79 23.22 9.44
CA GLY A 21 -36.22 22.28 8.39
C GLY A 21 -36.00 22.76 6.95
N GLY A 22 -35.18 23.82 6.76
CA GLY A 22 -34.89 24.42 5.46
C GLY A 22 -33.59 23.89 4.85
N MET A 23 -33.45 24.03 3.51
CA MET A 23 -32.23 23.63 2.82
C MET A 23 -31.18 24.74 2.89
N PRO A 24 -29.95 24.46 3.40
CA PRO A 24 -28.86 25.42 3.52
C PRO A 24 -28.02 25.48 2.23
N ASP A 25 -28.64 25.67 1.08
CA ASP A 25 -27.99 25.66 -0.22
C ASP A 25 -26.82 26.65 -0.27
N GLY A 26 -25.64 26.17 -0.71
CA GLY A 26 -24.43 26.96 -0.84
C GLY A 26 -23.70 27.28 0.48
N LEU A 27 -24.25 26.95 1.66
CA LEU A 27 -23.63 27.20 2.96
C LEU A 27 -22.66 26.08 3.40
N VAL A 28 -22.88 24.86 2.92
CA VAL A 28 -21.99 23.70 3.11
C VAL A 28 -21.77 22.98 1.78
N ALA A 29 -20.72 22.16 1.72
CA ALA A 29 -20.47 21.37 0.54
C ALA A 29 -21.61 20.38 0.28
N GLU A 30 -21.98 20.21 -0.97
CA GLU A 30 -23.10 19.34 -1.37
C GLU A 30 -23.02 17.88 -0.81
N PRO A 31 -21.84 17.21 -0.73
CA PRO A 31 -21.76 15.89 -0.09
C PRO A 31 -22.10 15.89 1.39
N ILE A 32 -21.74 16.97 2.10
CA ILE A 32 -22.08 17.12 3.52
C ILE A 32 -23.60 17.25 3.68
N LEU A 33 -24.21 18.08 2.83
CA LEU A 33 -25.66 18.24 2.85
C LEU A 33 -26.39 16.92 2.55
N ARG A 34 -25.96 16.18 1.53
CA ARG A 34 -26.51 14.86 1.23
C ARG A 34 -26.32 13.87 2.38
N SER A 35 -25.19 13.92 3.04
CA SER A 35 -24.93 13.09 4.23
C SER A 35 -25.85 13.47 5.38
N TRP A 36 -26.05 14.76 5.68
CA TRP A 36 -27.02 15.20 6.69
C TRP A 36 -28.43 14.69 6.39
N GLN A 37 -28.86 14.77 5.12
CA GLN A 37 -30.15 14.25 4.68
C GLN A 37 -30.27 12.74 4.92
N ARG A 38 -29.26 11.95 4.52
CA ARG A 38 -29.24 10.49 4.74
C ARG A 38 -29.33 10.16 6.22
N CYS A 39 -28.50 10.78 7.05
CA CYS A 39 -28.47 10.55 8.49
C CYS A 39 -29.82 10.89 9.15
N THR A 40 -30.44 12.02 8.77
CA THR A 40 -31.76 12.40 9.26
C THR A 40 -32.86 11.43 8.80
N THR A 41 -32.82 11.00 7.52
CA THR A 41 -33.78 10.02 6.98
C THR A 41 -33.65 8.66 7.66
N GLN A 42 -32.46 8.27 8.09
CA GLN A 42 -32.19 7.05 8.87
C GLN A 42 -32.66 7.17 10.34
N GLY A 43 -33.15 8.34 10.75
CA GLY A 43 -33.67 8.57 12.10
C GLY A 43 -32.61 8.91 13.15
N LEU A 44 -31.39 9.31 12.72
CA LEU A 44 -30.38 9.80 13.66
C LEU A 44 -30.80 11.14 14.23
N ASP A 45 -30.72 11.29 15.55
CA ASP A 45 -30.97 12.55 16.26
C ASP A 45 -29.65 13.31 16.46
N VAL A 46 -29.54 14.49 15.90
CA VAL A 46 -28.36 15.36 15.97
C VAL A 46 -27.96 15.73 17.41
N GLY A 47 -28.92 15.76 18.33
CA GLY A 47 -28.72 16.03 19.76
C GLY A 47 -28.26 14.80 20.56
N ALA A 48 -28.37 13.60 19.99
CA ALA A 48 -27.98 12.38 20.68
C ALA A 48 -26.43 12.27 20.74
N ARG A 49 -25.98 11.40 21.64
CA ARG A 49 -24.58 10.93 21.64
C ARG A 49 -24.53 9.56 20.98
N PRO A 50 -23.70 9.37 19.93
CA PRO A 50 -23.56 8.05 19.34
C PRO A 50 -23.03 7.09 20.39
N HIS A 51 -23.74 5.98 20.57
CA HIS A 51 -23.29 4.90 21.44
C HIS A 51 -22.75 3.76 20.57
N VAL A 52 -21.45 3.71 20.43
CA VAL A 52 -20.76 2.72 19.60
C VAL A 52 -19.73 2.00 20.43
N GLU A 53 -19.89 0.70 20.54
CA GLU A 53 -18.94 -0.15 21.24
C GLU A 53 -17.93 -0.75 20.24
N PRO A 54 -16.66 -0.84 20.62
CA PRO A 54 -15.68 -1.54 19.78
C PRO A 54 -16.02 -3.03 19.73
N VAL A 55 -15.75 -3.66 18.62
CA VAL A 55 -15.81 -5.12 18.50
C VAL A 55 -14.87 -5.77 19.52
N SER A 56 -15.11 -7.03 19.88
CA SER A 56 -14.25 -7.76 20.79
C SER A 56 -12.81 -7.89 20.24
N ALA A 57 -11.83 -8.07 21.10
CA ALA A 57 -10.44 -8.26 20.68
C ALA A 57 -10.26 -9.48 19.73
N ALA A 58 -11.04 -10.55 19.94
CA ALA A 58 -11.05 -11.72 19.06
C ALA A 58 -11.60 -11.35 17.66
N ALA A 59 -12.74 -10.67 17.60
CA ALA A 59 -13.33 -10.22 16.34
C ALA A 59 -12.43 -9.22 15.60
N LEU A 60 -11.76 -8.31 16.31
CA LEU A 60 -10.79 -7.40 15.70
C LEU A 60 -9.60 -8.16 15.12
N LYS A 61 -9.13 -9.22 15.77
CA LYS A 61 -8.05 -10.07 15.25
C LYS A 61 -8.50 -10.78 13.97
N ASP A 62 -9.68 -11.36 13.94
CA ASP A 62 -10.22 -12.01 12.74
C ASP A 62 -10.37 -11.00 11.58
N LEU A 63 -10.84 -9.80 11.85
CA LEU A 63 -10.92 -8.72 10.87
C LEU A 63 -9.53 -8.28 10.36
N HIS A 64 -8.52 -8.25 11.22
CA HIS A 64 -7.14 -8.00 10.82
C HIS A 64 -6.60 -9.10 9.88
N GLU A 65 -6.91 -10.36 10.13
CA GLU A 65 -6.53 -11.49 9.28
C GLU A 65 -7.26 -11.42 7.91
N GLN A 66 -8.57 -11.14 7.90
CA GLN A 66 -9.34 -10.95 6.67
C GLN A 66 -8.83 -9.78 5.82
N ASN A 67 -8.37 -8.71 6.45
CA ASN A 67 -7.87 -7.50 5.80
C ASN A 67 -6.33 -7.44 5.74
N GLU A 68 -5.62 -8.56 6.01
CA GLU A 68 -4.16 -8.56 6.08
C GLU A 68 -3.49 -8.01 4.83
N ARG A 69 -4.01 -8.36 3.64
CA ARG A 69 -3.49 -7.86 2.36
C ARG A 69 -3.60 -6.34 2.27
N LEU A 70 -4.76 -5.76 2.59
CA LEU A 70 -4.97 -4.32 2.57
C LEU A 70 -4.05 -3.63 3.57
N ARG A 71 -4.00 -4.11 4.81
CA ARG A 71 -3.15 -3.57 5.88
C ARG A 71 -1.67 -3.58 5.51
N ARG A 72 -1.18 -4.69 4.95
CA ARG A 72 0.22 -4.82 4.50
C ARG A 72 0.57 -3.85 3.38
N ILE A 73 -0.31 -3.69 2.39
CA ILE A 73 -0.07 -2.78 1.25
C ILE A 73 -0.16 -1.31 1.69
N THR A 74 -1.05 -0.98 2.63
CA THR A 74 -1.26 0.39 3.13
C THR A 74 -0.20 0.83 4.14
N ARG A 75 0.45 -0.09 4.83
CA ARG A 75 1.40 0.18 5.91
C ARG A 75 2.53 1.16 5.55
N PRO A 76 3.19 1.10 4.39
CA PRO A 76 4.22 2.07 4.03
C PRO A 76 3.68 3.49 3.95
N GLU A 77 2.50 3.68 3.34
CA GLU A 77 1.87 5.00 3.20
C GLU A 77 1.40 5.56 4.55
N MET A 78 0.83 4.72 5.40
CA MET A 78 0.49 5.12 6.78
C MET A 78 1.75 5.54 7.56
N THR A 79 2.87 4.85 7.35
CA THR A 79 4.15 5.18 8.00
C THR A 79 4.69 6.52 7.50
N ALA A 80 4.62 6.79 6.20
CA ALA A 80 5.01 8.07 5.63
C ALA A 80 4.12 9.22 6.15
N LEU A 81 2.80 9.05 6.13
CA LEU A 81 1.85 10.04 6.65
C LEU A 81 1.97 10.24 8.17
N ARG A 82 2.46 9.24 8.93
CA ARG A 82 2.66 9.36 10.38
C ARG A 82 3.63 10.48 10.75
N ALA A 83 4.64 10.75 9.93
CA ALA A 83 5.57 11.85 10.17
C ALA A 83 4.84 13.19 10.15
N GLU A 84 4.02 13.43 9.13
CA GLU A 84 3.19 14.64 9.00
C GLU A 84 2.12 14.72 10.10
N ALA A 85 1.49 13.59 10.42
CA ALA A 85 0.47 13.50 11.47
C ALA A 85 1.02 13.86 12.86
N ARG A 86 2.29 13.55 13.14
CA ARG A 86 2.95 13.93 14.40
C ARG A 86 3.21 15.43 14.49
N LEU A 87 3.57 16.06 13.38
CA LEU A 87 3.83 17.51 13.31
C LEU A 87 2.54 18.33 13.40
N THR A 88 1.41 17.74 13.04
CA THR A 88 0.11 18.41 12.94
C THR A 88 -0.90 17.96 14.00
N ASP A 89 -0.46 17.29 15.08
CA ASP A 89 -1.33 16.75 16.13
C ASP A 89 -2.51 15.95 15.55
N SER A 90 -2.21 15.03 14.64
CA SER A 90 -3.20 14.24 13.91
C SER A 90 -2.92 12.74 14.03
N VAL A 91 -3.86 11.95 13.57
CA VAL A 91 -3.73 10.49 13.38
C VAL A 91 -4.10 10.11 11.96
N VAL A 92 -3.48 9.05 11.46
CA VAL A 92 -3.82 8.40 10.20
C VAL A 92 -4.55 7.10 10.52
N ILE A 93 -5.65 6.86 9.85
CA ILE A 93 -6.60 5.78 10.12
C ILE A 93 -6.82 4.97 8.86
N LEU A 94 -6.80 3.65 8.99
CA LEU A 94 -7.23 2.72 7.97
C LEU A 94 -8.51 2.02 8.42
N THR A 95 -9.52 1.98 7.55
CA THR A 95 -10.73 1.19 7.77
C THR A 95 -10.87 0.07 6.75
N ASP A 96 -11.75 -0.88 7.03
CA ASP A 96 -12.26 -1.81 6.03
C ASP A 96 -13.30 -1.15 5.10
N ALA A 97 -13.88 -1.94 4.20
CA ALA A 97 -14.92 -1.50 3.26
C ALA A 97 -16.25 -1.10 3.94
N ASN A 98 -16.45 -1.45 5.20
CA ASN A 98 -17.65 -1.14 5.98
C ASN A 98 -17.43 0.06 6.92
N GLY A 99 -16.23 0.65 6.92
CA GLY A 99 -15.86 1.77 7.78
C GLY A 99 -15.43 1.39 9.19
N LEU A 100 -15.16 0.09 9.45
CA LEU A 100 -14.62 -0.33 10.73
C LEU A 100 -13.13 0.00 10.80
N VAL A 101 -12.71 0.72 11.83
CA VAL A 101 -11.32 1.12 12.03
C VAL A 101 -10.46 -0.11 12.29
N LEU A 102 -9.51 -0.38 11.40
CA LEU A 102 -8.55 -1.46 11.50
C LEU A 102 -7.28 -1.02 12.24
N ASP A 103 -6.65 0.03 11.76
CA ASP A 103 -5.37 0.54 12.27
C ASP A 103 -5.41 2.06 12.44
N MET A 104 -4.67 2.56 13.44
CA MET A 104 -4.50 3.98 13.69
C MET A 104 -3.05 4.26 14.10
N VAL A 105 -2.41 5.25 13.47
CA VAL A 105 -1.04 5.68 13.77
C VAL A 105 -0.95 7.21 13.80
N GLY A 106 -0.05 7.79 14.58
CA GLY A 106 0.17 9.25 14.60
C GLY A 106 0.52 9.79 15.97
N ASN A 107 -0.02 10.96 16.32
CA ASN A 107 0.21 11.60 17.61
C ASN A 107 -0.53 10.88 18.74
N ALA A 108 0.21 10.44 19.78
CA ALA A 108 -0.35 9.65 20.87
C ALA A 108 -1.32 10.43 21.77
N GLU A 109 -1.07 11.73 21.97
CA GLU A 109 -1.94 12.60 22.77
C GLU A 109 -3.27 12.84 22.06
N PHE A 110 -3.23 13.12 20.75
CA PHE A 110 -4.45 13.25 19.95
C PHE A 110 -5.20 11.92 19.88
N ALA A 111 -4.52 10.77 19.72
CA ALA A 111 -5.14 9.45 19.74
C ALA A 111 -5.93 9.20 21.04
N GLY A 112 -5.39 9.64 22.19
CA GLY A 112 -6.08 9.58 23.47
C GLY A 112 -7.35 10.46 23.52
N ARG A 113 -7.32 11.64 22.91
CA ARG A 113 -8.51 12.52 22.77
C ARG A 113 -9.53 11.96 21.78
N ALA A 114 -9.07 11.47 20.64
CA ALA A 114 -9.91 10.84 19.62
C ALA A 114 -10.66 9.60 20.16
N SER A 115 -10.01 8.82 21.02
CA SER A 115 -10.63 7.66 21.67
C SER A 115 -11.86 8.03 22.54
N ARG A 116 -11.93 9.26 23.07
CA ARG A 116 -13.08 9.75 23.87
C ARG A 116 -14.33 9.99 23.00
N VAL A 117 -14.15 10.19 21.71
CA VAL A 117 -15.22 10.29 20.72
C VAL A 117 -15.31 9.04 19.84
N ALA A 118 -14.87 7.89 20.39
CA ALA A 118 -14.91 6.57 19.78
C ALA A 118 -14.04 6.40 18.50
N LEU A 119 -13.14 7.31 18.18
CA LEU A 119 -12.20 7.17 17.06
C LEU A 119 -11.01 6.30 17.48
N ARG A 120 -11.16 4.99 17.35
CA ARG A 120 -10.19 3.96 17.77
C ARG A 120 -10.41 2.65 17.03
N PRO A 121 -9.40 1.74 16.94
CA PRO A 121 -9.57 0.44 16.32
C PRO A 121 -10.74 -0.36 16.88
N GLY A 122 -11.43 -1.08 16.00
CA GLY A 122 -12.60 -1.89 16.34
C GLY A 122 -13.92 -1.14 16.36
N VAL A 123 -13.95 0.16 16.10
CA VAL A 123 -15.18 0.96 16.08
C VAL A 123 -15.60 1.25 14.63
N PRO A 124 -16.89 1.03 14.28
CA PRO A 124 -17.43 1.43 12.96
C PRO A 124 -17.60 2.95 12.87
N TRP A 125 -17.13 3.53 11.76
CA TRP A 125 -17.25 4.95 11.43
C TRP A 125 -18.05 5.18 10.13
N ASN A 126 -19.01 4.30 9.84
CA ASN A 126 -20.00 4.52 8.78
C ASN A 126 -21.05 5.58 9.18
N GLU A 127 -21.82 6.08 8.22
CA GLU A 127 -22.84 7.11 8.46
C GLU A 127 -23.97 6.62 9.39
N ASP A 128 -24.32 5.32 9.32
CA ASP A 128 -25.39 4.74 10.14
C ASP A 128 -25.06 4.76 11.65
N ALA A 129 -23.77 4.60 11.98
CA ALA A 129 -23.30 4.53 13.37
C ALA A 129 -22.92 5.91 13.92
N ILE A 130 -22.22 6.73 13.12
CA ILE A 130 -21.52 7.95 13.56
C ILE A 130 -22.08 9.21 12.88
N GLY A 131 -23.10 9.07 12.04
CA GLY A 131 -23.60 10.19 11.25
C GLY A 131 -22.53 10.72 10.26
N THR A 132 -22.74 11.93 9.77
CA THR A 132 -21.80 12.58 8.84
C THR A 132 -20.41 12.70 9.45
N ASN A 133 -19.46 12.04 8.83
CA ASN A 133 -18.03 12.06 9.13
C ASN A 133 -17.23 11.78 7.85
N ALA A 134 -15.93 12.06 7.81
CA ALA A 134 -15.16 11.94 6.56
C ALA A 134 -15.08 10.49 6.07
N ILE A 135 -14.89 9.50 6.95
CA ILE A 135 -14.81 8.08 6.62
C ILE A 135 -16.14 7.61 6.02
N GLY A 136 -17.24 7.70 6.79
CA GLY A 136 -18.56 7.24 6.38
C GLY A 136 -19.06 7.93 5.11
N THR A 137 -18.87 9.25 5.02
CA THR A 137 -19.28 10.00 3.83
C THR A 137 -18.42 9.64 2.60
N ALA A 138 -17.10 9.40 2.78
CA ALA A 138 -16.25 8.94 1.67
C ALA A 138 -16.63 7.54 1.16
N LEU A 139 -17.07 6.64 2.05
CA LEU A 139 -17.60 5.32 1.70
C LEU A 139 -18.81 5.43 0.77
N VAL A 140 -19.80 6.23 1.17
CA VAL A 140 -21.07 6.38 0.44
C VAL A 140 -20.87 7.15 -0.87
N GLU A 141 -20.14 8.26 -0.83
CA GLU A 141 -19.91 9.12 -1.99
C GLU A 141 -18.84 8.57 -2.96
N ARG A 142 -18.09 7.55 -2.56
CA ARG A 142 -16.98 6.93 -3.31
C ARG A 142 -15.96 7.94 -3.85
N ARG A 143 -15.74 9.02 -3.12
CA ARG A 143 -14.80 10.10 -3.46
C ARG A 143 -14.13 10.69 -2.23
N PRO A 144 -12.98 11.36 -2.39
CA PRO A 144 -12.31 12.05 -1.28
C PRO A 144 -13.21 13.12 -0.67
N ILE A 145 -13.28 13.15 0.66
CA ILE A 145 -14.16 14.03 1.45
C ILE A 145 -13.33 14.65 2.59
N SER A 146 -13.56 15.95 2.84
CA SER A 146 -13.17 16.59 4.09
C SER A 146 -14.41 16.95 4.89
N VAL A 147 -14.35 16.74 6.21
CA VAL A 147 -15.40 17.12 7.16
C VAL A 147 -14.73 17.89 8.30
N HIS A 148 -15.16 19.12 8.53
CA HIS A 148 -14.53 20.01 9.49
C HIS A 148 -15.52 20.50 10.56
N GLY A 149 -15.17 20.33 11.83
CA GLY A 149 -15.90 20.91 12.95
C GLY A 149 -17.41 20.66 12.91
N GLY A 150 -18.18 21.73 12.76
CA GLY A 150 -19.64 21.67 12.71
C GLY A 150 -20.25 20.95 11.51
N GLU A 151 -19.47 20.55 10.50
CA GLU A 151 -19.96 19.71 9.39
C GLU A 151 -20.25 18.27 9.84
N HIS A 152 -19.61 17.79 10.93
CA HIS A 152 -19.95 16.51 11.55
C HIS A 152 -21.39 16.51 12.06
N PHE A 153 -22.07 15.38 11.95
CA PHE A 153 -23.47 15.26 12.35
C PHE A 153 -23.64 15.48 13.87
N PHE A 154 -22.97 14.66 14.68
CA PHE A 154 -23.07 14.70 16.13
C PHE A 154 -22.17 15.79 16.75
N GLU A 155 -22.67 16.41 17.82
CA GLU A 155 -21.97 17.48 18.52
C GLU A 155 -20.60 17.07 19.11
N PRO A 156 -20.43 15.89 19.73
CA PRO A 156 -19.12 15.48 20.26
C PRO A 156 -18.02 15.40 19.19
N HIS A 157 -18.36 15.17 17.91
CA HIS A 157 -17.40 15.06 16.82
C HIS A 157 -16.97 16.39 16.22
N ARG A 158 -17.58 17.52 16.64
CA ARG A 158 -17.21 18.87 16.18
C ARG A 158 -15.78 19.29 16.56
N ILE A 159 -15.16 18.57 17.48
CA ILE A 159 -13.75 18.77 17.82
C ILE A 159 -12.78 18.28 16.74
N LEU A 160 -13.27 17.53 15.74
CA LEU A 160 -12.47 16.88 14.72
C LEU A 160 -12.43 17.68 13.41
N THR A 161 -11.32 17.60 12.71
CA THR A 161 -11.17 17.88 11.29
C THR A 161 -10.60 16.64 10.63
N CYS A 162 -11.30 16.13 9.63
CA CYS A 162 -11.02 14.84 9.02
C CYS A 162 -10.90 14.99 7.51
N ALA A 163 -9.99 14.25 6.91
CA ALA A 163 -9.81 14.17 5.45
C ALA A 163 -9.67 12.70 5.06
N ALA A 164 -10.66 12.18 4.36
CA ALA A 164 -10.73 10.77 3.99
C ALA A 164 -10.77 10.56 2.48
N ALA A 165 -10.19 9.47 2.01
CA ALA A 165 -10.31 9.02 0.64
C ALA A 165 -10.55 7.51 0.57
N PRO A 166 -11.52 7.06 -0.25
CA PRO A 166 -11.82 5.65 -0.43
C PRO A 166 -10.70 4.98 -1.22
N ILE A 167 -10.29 3.80 -0.79
CA ILE A 167 -9.36 2.92 -1.48
C ILE A 167 -10.20 1.96 -2.33
N MET A 168 -10.05 2.09 -3.65
CA MET A 168 -10.74 1.19 -4.58
C MET A 168 -9.83 0.00 -4.91
N ASP A 169 -10.41 -1.18 -4.97
CA ASP A 169 -9.71 -2.30 -5.57
C ASP A 169 -9.66 -2.14 -7.10
N PRO A 170 -8.76 -2.86 -7.79
CA PRO A 170 -8.62 -2.72 -9.24
C PRO A 170 -9.86 -3.13 -10.06
N ARG A 171 -10.82 -3.84 -9.47
CA ARG A 171 -12.10 -4.23 -10.09
C ARG A 171 -13.25 -3.27 -9.77
N GLY A 172 -12.95 -2.11 -9.15
CA GLY A 172 -13.94 -1.09 -8.80
C GLY A 172 -14.71 -1.35 -7.52
N GLY A 173 -14.34 -2.40 -6.76
CA GLY A 173 -14.85 -2.62 -5.41
C GLY A 173 -14.22 -1.65 -4.42
N LEU A 174 -14.91 -1.41 -3.32
CA LEU A 174 -14.37 -0.63 -2.20
C LEU A 174 -13.56 -1.56 -1.30
N ALA A 175 -12.27 -1.27 -1.12
CA ALA A 175 -11.38 -2.04 -0.25
C ALA A 175 -11.32 -1.48 1.18
N GLY A 176 -11.50 -0.17 1.35
CA GLY A 176 -11.44 0.51 2.63
C GLY A 176 -11.37 2.02 2.47
N VAL A 177 -11.03 2.70 3.55
CA VAL A 177 -10.80 4.17 3.55
C VAL A 177 -9.50 4.48 4.27
N LEU A 178 -8.72 5.40 3.73
CA LEU A 178 -7.62 6.05 4.42
C LEU A 178 -8.08 7.44 4.87
N ASP A 179 -7.91 7.74 6.14
CA ASP A 179 -8.30 9.03 6.74
C ASP A 179 -7.14 9.64 7.53
N MET A 180 -7.10 10.97 7.55
CA MET A 180 -6.25 11.76 8.43
C MET A 180 -7.12 12.70 9.24
N SER A 181 -7.16 12.46 10.56
CA SER A 181 -7.98 13.21 11.50
C SER A 181 -7.14 13.97 12.50
N GLY A 182 -7.51 15.23 12.76
CA GLY A 182 -6.87 16.12 13.70
C GLY A 182 -7.87 16.99 14.47
N HIS A 183 -7.38 17.92 15.28
CA HIS A 183 -8.22 18.82 16.04
C HIS A 183 -8.75 19.95 15.13
N ALA A 184 -10.04 20.28 15.23
CA ALA A 184 -10.70 21.29 14.40
C ALA A 184 -10.15 22.73 14.59
N SER A 185 -9.44 23.00 15.68
CA SER A 185 -8.76 24.30 15.86
C SER A 185 -7.59 24.50 14.90
N VAL A 186 -7.06 23.41 14.31
CA VAL A 186 -5.95 23.45 13.34
C VAL A 186 -6.49 23.06 11.98
N ARG A 187 -6.41 23.98 11.01
CA ARG A 187 -6.81 23.69 9.63
C ARG A 187 -5.68 23.00 8.88
N HIS A 188 -5.89 21.75 8.52
CA HIS A 188 -4.97 20.96 7.70
C HIS A 188 -5.33 21.10 6.21
N VAL A 189 -5.00 22.23 5.58
CA VAL A 189 -5.39 22.55 4.20
C VAL A 189 -4.89 21.50 3.19
N HIS A 190 -3.77 20.86 3.49
CA HIS A 190 -3.14 19.89 2.59
C HIS A 190 -3.49 18.41 2.90
N ALA A 191 -4.16 18.12 4.03
CA ALA A 191 -4.43 16.77 4.47
C ALA A 191 -5.14 15.92 3.40
N LEU A 192 -6.19 16.47 2.76
CA LEU A 192 -6.91 15.75 1.71
C LEU A 192 -6.03 15.44 0.49
N GLY A 193 -5.11 16.35 0.15
CA GLY A 193 -4.13 16.14 -0.92
C GLY A 193 -3.17 15.01 -0.60
N LEU A 194 -2.63 14.98 0.61
CA LEU A 194 -1.71 13.94 1.09
C LEU A 194 -2.41 12.57 1.13
N VAL A 195 -3.61 12.50 1.70
CA VAL A 195 -4.40 11.25 1.76
C VAL A 195 -4.71 10.74 0.36
N ARG A 196 -5.08 11.61 -0.59
CA ARG A 196 -5.33 11.23 -1.99
C ARG A 196 -4.09 10.65 -2.66
N LEU A 197 -2.93 11.29 -2.49
CA LEU A 197 -1.67 10.78 -3.04
C LEU A 197 -1.32 9.41 -2.45
N ALA A 198 -1.46 9.24 -1.15
CA ALA A 198 -1.24 7.96 -0.49
C ALA A 198 -2.19 6.87 -1.01
N VAL A 199 -3.48 7.19 -1.21
CA VAL A 199 -4.46 6.24 -1.77
C VAL A 199 -4.10 5.88 -3.21
N GLU A 200 -3.67 6.82 -4.05
CA GLU A 200 -3.20 6.52 -5.42
C GLU A 200 -2.03 5.52 -5.41
N GLN A 201 -1.07 5.64 -4.47
CA GLN A 201 0.01 4.68 -4.27
C GLN A 201 -0.48 3.30 -3.83
N ILE A 202 -1.44 3.26 -2.90
CA ILE A 202 -2.03 2.02 -2.40
C ILE A 202 -2.78 1.30 -3.52
N GLU A 203 -3.63 2.00 -4.27
CA GLU A 203 -4.39 1.46 -5.41
C GLU A 203 -3.46 0.90 -6.49
N HIS A 204 -2.35 1.59 -6.79
CA HIS A 204 -1.34 1.10 -7.72
C HIS A 204 -0.72 -0.22 -7.26
N ARG A 205 -0.30 -0.33 -6.00
CA ARG A 205 0.25 -1.58 -5.43
C ARG A 205 -0.79 -2.71 -5.34
N LEU A 206 -2.07 -2.39 -5.12
CA LEU A 206 -3.15 -3.38 -5.16
C LEU A 206 -3.27 -4.02 -6.54
N LEU A 207 -3.07 -3.23 -7.60
CA LEU A 207 -3.15 -3.69 -8.98
C LEU A 207 -1.94 -4.55 -9.35
N GLU A 208 -0.71 -4.13 -9.04
CA GLU A 208 0.52 -4.83 -9.44
C GLU A 208 0.56 -6.31 -9.04
N ARG A 209 -0.08 -6.68 -7.94
CA ARG A 209 -0.04 -8.04 -7.36
C ARG A 209 -1.28 -8.89 -7.64
N SER A 210 -2.16 -8.45 -8.54
CA SER A 210 -3.50 -9.07 -8.68
C SER A 210 -3.75 -9.74 -10.02
N PHE A 211 -2.96 -9.47 -11.07
CA PHE A 211 -3.32 -9.80 -12.44
C PHE A 211 -2.21 -10.53 -13.21
N GLU A 212 -1.54 -11.49 -12.54
CA GLU A 212 -0.63 -12.38 -13.24
C GLU A 212 -1.38 -13.15 -14.34
N GLY A 213 -0.87 -13.10 -15.56
CA GLY A 213 -1.47 -13.78 -16.70
C GLY A 213 -2.50 -13.00 -17.50
N HIS A 214 -2.80 -11.77 -17.09
CA HIS A 214 -3.68 -10.89 -17.85
C HIS A 214 -2.86 -9.96 -18.76
N ARG A 215 -3.53 -9.43 -19.78
CA ARG A 215 -2.96 -8.44 -20.68
C ARG A 215 -3.02 -7.07 -20.03
N ILE A 216 -1.88 -6.48 -19.65
CA ILE A 216 -1.81 -5.21 -18.92
C ILE A 216 -1.27 -4.12 -19.85
N LEU A 217 -2.05 -3.06 -20.05
CA LEU A 217 -1.64 -1.85 -20.75
C LEU A 217 -1.23 -0.77 -19.74
N ARG A 218 0.03 -0.35 -19.79
CA ARG A 218 0.56 0.80 -19.04
C ARG A 218 0.71 1.98 -19.97
N PHE A 219 0.20 3.14 -19.61
CA PHE A 219 0.22 4.31 -20.49
C PHE A 219 0.19 5.62 -19.72
N GLN A 220 0.64 6.69 -20.35
CA GLN A 220 0.62 8.05 -19.83
C GLN A 220 0.79 9.07 -20.95
N SER A 221 0.62 10.38 -20.65
CA SER A 221 0.96 11.48 -21.56
C SER A 221 2.47 11.65 -21.73
N GLU A 222 3.26 11.27 -20.72
CA GLU A 222 4.71 11.40 -20.65
C GLU A 222 5.35 10.02 -20.41
N ALA A 223 6.41 9.68 -21.15
CA ALA A 223 7.06 8.37 -21.08
C ALA A 223 7.70 8.10 -19.71
N GLU A 224 8.23 9.14 -19.07
CA GLU A 224 8.92 9.10 -17.78
C GLU A 224 8.00 8.70 -16.62
N LEU A 225 6.70 8.87 -16.79
CA LEU A 225 5.71 8.50 -15.78
C LEU A 225 5.28 7.02 -15.87
N ILE A 226 5.61 6.33 -16.97
CA ILE A 226 5.34 4.89 -17.13
C ILE A 226 6.34 4.10 -16.29
N GLY A 227 5.85 3.17 -15.47
CA GLY A 227 6.65 2.43 -14.49
C GLY A 227 6.72 3.13 -13.12
N THR A 228 6.04 4.26 -12.95
CA THR A 228 5.90 4.94 -11.64
C THR A 228 4.48 4.75 -11.12
N ALA A 229 4.24 5.08 -9.86
CA ALA A 229 2.89 5.06 -9.30
C ALA A 229 1.93 6.11 -9.91
N SER A 230 2.45 7.00 -10.76
CA SER A 230 1.66 7.96 -11.53
C SER A 230 1.24 7.43 -12.90
N GLU A 231 1.60 6.21 -13.27
CA GLU A 231 1.17 5.61 -14.53
C GLU A 231 -0.32 5.27 -14.53
N ALA A 232 -0.91 5.28 -15.70
CA ALA A 232 -2.25 4.76 -15.95
C ALA A 232 -2.14 3.27 -16.32
N VAL A 233 -3.01 2.44 -15.74
CA VAL A 233 -2.99 1.00 -15.95
C VAL A 233 -4.40 0.50 -16.24
N LEU A 234 -4.52 -0.29 -17.31
CA LEU A 234 -5.71 -1.05 -17.67
C LEU A 234 -5.35 -2.53 -17.80
N VAL A 235 -6.23 -3.38 -17.32
CA VAL A 235 -6.08 -4.83 -17.39
C VAL A 235 -7.19 -5.42 -18.24
N PHE A 236 -6.81 -6.25 -19.19
CA PHE A 236 -7.74 -6.90 -20.11
C PHE A 236 -7.71 -8.42 -19.97
N GLU A 237 -8.89 -9.01 -19.95
CA GLU A 237 -9.09 -10.42 -20.18
C GLU A 237 -9.55 -10.60 -21.63
N GLU A 238 -8.71 -11.17 -22.48
CA GLU A 238 -8.85 -11.11 -23.94
C GLU A 238 -8.83 -9.66 -24.43
N ASP A 239 -9.99 -9.08 -24.77
CA ASP A 239 -10.17 -7.69 -25.20
C ASP A 239 -11.05 -6.86 -24.25
N ARG A 240 -11.63 -7.48 -23.21
CA ARG A 240 -12.54 -6.87 -22.24
C ARG A 240 -11.75 -6.24 -21.08
N LEU A 241 -12.07 -5.00 -20.75
CA LEU A 241 -11.51 -4.29 -19.61
C LEU A 241 -12.04 -4.88 -18.29
N VAL A 242 -11.19 -5.55 -17.49
CA VAL A 242 -11.60 -6.22 -16.25
C VAL A 242 -11.07 -5.55 -14.99
N ALA A 243 -10.05 -4.70 -15.13
CA ALA A 243 -9.52 -3.93 -14.02
C ALA A 243 -8.77 -2.68 -14.51
N ALA A 244 -8.66 -1.70 -13.63
CA ALA A 244 -7.96 -0.46 -13.91
C ALA A 244 -7.46 0.19 -12.60
N ASN A 245 -6.50 1.12 -12.72
CA ASN A 245 -6.29 2.08 -11.65
C ASN A 245 -7.10 3.37 -11.95
N ARG A 246 -7.33 4.16 -10.90
CA ARG A 246 -8.06 5.44 -11.00
C ARG A 246 -7.45 6.39 -12.04
N ARG A 247 -6.13 6.35 -12.23
CA ARG A 247 -5.42 7.19 -13.21
C ARG A 247 -5.79 6.80 -14.64
N GLY A 248 -5.83 5.49 -14.94
CA GLY A 248 -6.23 4.97 -16.25
C GLY A 248 -7.67 5.36 -16.62
N LEU A 249 -8.60 5.18 -15.69
CA LEU A 249 -9.98 5.60 -15.89
C LEU A 249 -10.09 7.12 -16.14
N ARG A 250 -9.39 7.93 -15.33
CA ARG A 250 -9.43 9.40 -15.44
C ARG A 250 -8.88 9.90 -16.77
N LEU A 251 -7.74 9.35 -17.26
CA LEU A 251 -7.15 9.76 -18.53
C LEU A 251 -8.07 9.47 -19.70
N LEU A 252 -8.87 8.40 -19.63
CA LEU A 252 -9.82 8.03 -20.66
C LEU A 252 -11.24 8.57 -20.40
N LYS A 253 -11.43 9.37 -19.35
CA LYS A 253 -12.72 9.94 -18.94
C LYS A 253 -13.79 8.86 -18.67
N LEU A 254 -13.35 7.70 -18.12
CA LEU A 254 -14.19 6.57 -17.77
C LEU A 254 -14.52 6.55 -16.27
N GLY A 255 -15.64 5.94 -15.93
CA GLY A 255 -15.99 5.53 -14.56
C GLY A 255 -15.64 4.05 -14.29
N TRP A 256 -15.83 3.61 -13.06
CA TRP A 256 -15.69 2.20 -12.68
C TRP A 256 -16.73 1.28 -13.34
N ASP A 257 -17.85 1.82 -13.78
CA ASP A 257 -18.90 1.15 -14.54
C ASP A 257 -18.48 0.72 -15.96
N ALA A 258 -17.36 1.25 -16.46
CA ALA A 258 -16.73 0.82 -17.71
C ALA A 258 -16.09 -0.58 -17.61
N LEU A 259 -15.80 -1.07 -16.39
CA LEU A 259 -15.25 -2.41 -16.19
C LEU A 259 -16.28 -3.46 -16.61
N ASP A 260 -15.80 -4.57 -17.14
CA ASP A 260 -16.53 -5.72 -17.67
C ASP A 260 -17.47 -5.41 -18.87
N THR A 261 -17.65 -4.14 -19.22
CA THR A 261 -18.52 -3.69 -20.33
C THR A 261 -17.74 -3.18 -21.54
N THR A 262 -16.59 -2.57 -21.33
CA THR A 262 -15.82 -1.88 -22.37
C THR A 262 -14.74 -2.79 -22.98
N ARG A 263 -14.56 -2.70 -24.30
CA ARG A 263 -13.52 -3.43 -25.02
C ARG A 263 -12.37 -2.51 -25.43
N ILE A 264 -11.17 -3.08 -25.55
CA ILE A 264 -9.95 -2.32 -25.92
C ILE A 264 -10.12 -1.55 -27.25
N GLY A 265 -10.81 -2.14 -28.23
CA GLY A 265 -11.08 -1.51 -29.53
C GLY A 265 -12.04 -0.32 -29.47
N GLU A 266 -12.78 -0.14 -28.39
CA GLU A 266 -13.63 1.03 -28.14
C GLU A 266 -12.84 2.19 -27.53
N LEU A 267 -11.72 1.87 -26.85
CA LEU A 267 -10.86 2.85 -26.18
C LEU A 267 -9.75 3.37 -27.07
N PHE A 268 -9.15 2.48 -27.85
CA PHE A 268 -7.96 2.79 -28.63
C PHE A 268 -8.10 2.35 -30.10
N ASP A 269 -7.34 2.99 -30.96
CA ASP A 269 -7.02 2.46 -32.28
C ASP A 269 -6.16 1.19 -32.12
N LYS A 270 -5.79 0.53 -33.22
CA LYS A 270 -4.99 -0.68 -33.17
C LYS A 270 -3.63 -0.40 -32.48
N ILE A 271 -3.42 -0.98 -31.30
CA ILE A 271 -2.16 -0.92 -30.55
C ILE A 271 -1.31 -2.11 -30.96
N ALA A 272 -0.05 -1.86 -31.37
CA ALA A 272 0.89 -2.96 -31.62
C ALA A 272 1.21 -3.67 -30.29
N ALA A 273 1.29 -5.01 -30.34
CA ALA A 273 1.77 -5.77 -29.20
C ALA A 273 3.27 -5.52 -29.03
N GLY A 274 3.72 -5.25 -27.79
CA GLY A 274 5.14 -5.07 -27.50
C GLY A 274 5.41 -4.38 -26.16
N GLU A 275 6.60 -4.63 -25.65
CA GLU A 275 7.09 -4.08 -24.36
C GLU A 275 7.69 -2.68 -24.52
N THR A 276 7.88 -2.23 -25.74
CA THR A 276 8.44 -0.90 -26.04
C THR A 276 7.36 0.16 -25.90
N ILE A 277 7.68 1.28 -25.24
CA ILE A 277 6.82 2.45 -25.18
C ILE A 277 6.61 3.00 -26.59
N GLN A 278 5.37 3.13 -27.01
CA GLN A 278 4.97 3.58 -28.34
C GLN A 278 3.79 4.55 -28.25
N PRO A 279 3.58 5.41 -29.23
CA PRO A 279 2.39 6.22 -29.32
C PRO A 279 1.14 5.33 -29.48
N ILE A 280 0.13 5.59 -28.65
CA ILE A 280 -1.19 4.96 -28.72
C ILE A 280 -2.24 6.05 -28.92
N ARG A 281 -3.14 5.86 -29.87
CA ARG A 281 -4.20 6.82 -30.16
C ARG A 281 -5.51 6.36 -29.55
N THR A 282 -6.11 7.22 -28.74
CA THR A 282 -7.43 6.96 -28.19
C THR A 282 -8.51 7.20 -29.25
N ARG A 283 -9.67 6.56 -29.12
CA ARG A 283 -10.84 6.83 -29.99
C ARG A 283 -11.33 8.27 -29.89
N ALA A 284 -11.04 8.96 -28.78
CA ALA A 284 -11.31 10.39 -28.63
C ALA A 284 -10.32 11.30 -29.39
N GLY A 285 -9.30 10.71 -30.06
CA GLY A 285 -8.31 11.43 -30.86
C GLY A 285 -7.08 11.93 -30.09
N GLU A 286 -6.99 11.65 -28.79
CA GLU A 286 -5.83 11.99 -27.98
C GLU A 286 -4.69 11.00 -28.26
N THR A 287 -3.44 11.47 -28.29
CA THR A 287 -2.27 10.60 -28.40
C THR A 287 -1.60 10.50 -27.04
N LEU A 288 -1.44 9.27 -26.56
CA LEU A 288 -0.76 8.90 -25.33
C LEU A 288 0.45 8.03 -25.67
N LEU A 289 1.31 7.80 -24.70
CA LEU A 289 2.42 6.85 -24.79
C LEU A 289 2.07 5.61 -23.95
N GLY A 290 2.34 4.41 -24.45
CA GLY A 290 2.02 3.21 -23.71
C GLY A 290 2.71 1.96 -24.20
N ARG A 291 2.68 0.91 -23.39
CA ARG A 291 3.19 -0.41 -23.69
C ARG A 291 2.32 -1.48 -23.05
N PHE A 292 2.33 -2.66 -23.61
CA PHE A 292 1.82 -3.83 -22.90
C PHE A 292 2.92 -4.42 -22.04
N ASP A 293 2.56 -4.93 -20.86
CA ASP A 293 3.45 -5.80 -20.12
C ASP A 293 3.69 -7.10 -20.93
N PRO A 294 4.87 -7.75 -20.76
CA PRO A 294 5.14 -9.01 -21.44
C PRO A 294 4.01 -10.01 -21.19
N GLU A 295 3.51 -10.62 -22.25
CA GLU A 295 2.56 -11.70 -22.08
C GLU A 295 3.22 -12.83 -21.28
N PRO A 296 2.63 -13.29 -20.18
CA PRO A 296 3.12 -14.49 -19.53
C PRO A 296 3.05 -15.60 -20.55
N ALA A 297 4.17 -16.29 -20.77
CA ALA A 297 4.27 -17.35 -21.73
C ALA A 297 3.09 -18.31 -21.49
N THR A 298 2.13 -18.32 -22.42
CA THR A 298 0.97 -19.20 -22.38
C THR A 298 1.49 -20.61 -22.16
N ARG A 299 1.03 -21.27 -21.10
CA ARG A 299 1.21 -22.71 -20.95
C ARG A 299 0.56 -23.36 -22.16
N ARG A 300 1.32 -23.48 -23.26
CA ARG A 300 0.99 -24.40 -24.33
C ARG A 300 0.87 -25.77 -23.67
N SER A 301 -0.29 -26.39 -23.81
CA SER A 301 -0.51 -27.78 -23.46
C SER A 301 0.68 -28.61 -23.94
N THR A 302 1.53 -29.00 -23.02
CA THR A 302 2.68 -29.84 -23.29
C THR A 302 2.21 -31.19 -23.77
N PRO A 303 2.69 -31.72 -24.92
CA PRO A 303 2.66 -33.13 -25.17
C PRO A 303 3.54 -33.80 -24.11
N THR A 304 3.03 -34.86 -23.52
CA THR A 304 3.68 -35.72 -22.54
C THR A 304 5.07 -36.11 -23.04
N ILE A 305 6.14 -35.50 -22.51
CA ILE A 305 7.53 -35.89 -22.76
C ILE A 305 8.11 -36.40 -21.44
N ARG A 306 8.68 -37.58 -21.55
CA ARG A 306 9.36 -38.41 -20.54
C ARG A 306 10.26 -37.59 -19.60
N ALA A 307 10.26 -37.98 -18.33
CA ALA A 307 11.18 -37.54 -17.29
C ALA A 307 12.63 -37.50 -17.76
N GLY A 308 13.30 -36.34 -17.63
CA GLY A 308 14.74 -36.25 -17.86
C GLY A 308 15.26 -34.95 -18.39
N ALA A 309 14.77 -33.78 -17.93
CA ALA A 309 15.51 -32.51 -18.04
C ALA A 309 14.99 -31.49 -17.00
N ARG A 310 15.88 -30.86 -16.27
CA ARG A 310 15.59 -29.75 -15.36
C ARG A 310 14.99 -28.59 -16.17
N PRO A 311 14.01 -27.79 -15.63
CA PRO A 311 13.46 -26.62 -16.32
C PRO A 311 14.62 -25.66 -16.64
N GLY A 312 14.73 -25.24 -17.91
CA GLY A 312 15.73 -24.28 -18.35
C GLY A 312 15.52 -22.93 -17.63
N GLU A 313 16.47 -22.52 -16.84
CA GLU A 313 16.59 -21.15 -16.35
C GLU A 313 16.68 -20.24 -17.58
N ILE A 314 15.83 -19.20 -17.63
CA ILE A 314 16.02 -18.08 -18.59
C ILE A 314 17.36 -17.45 -18.21
N GLU A 315 18.38 -17.62 -19.05
CA GLU A 315 19.66 -16.98 -18.81
C GLU A 315 19.46 -15.46 -18.81
N PRO A 316 19.78 -14.79 -17.68
CA PRO A 316 19.69 -13.34 -17.64
C PRO A 316 20.63 -12.73 -18.67
N PHE A 317 20.13 -11.82 -19.49
CA PHE A 317 20.95 -11.09 -20.43
C PHE A 317 21.75 -10.02 -19.67
N PHE A 318 23.06 -10.19 -19.59
CA PHE A 318 23.97 -9.21 -19.05
C PHE A 318 24.73 -8.50 -20.18
N ASP A 319 24.84 -7.20 -20.08
CA ASP A 319 25.74 -6.43 -20.99
C ASP A 319 27.21 -6.73 -20.67
N ALA A 320 28.12 -6.23 -21.52
CA ALA A 320 29.54 -6.50 -21.38
C ALA A 320 30.11 -5.97 -20.05
N ALA A 321 29.58 -4.85 -19.53
CA ALA A 321 30.04 -4.26 -18.27
C ALA A 321 29.58 -5.12 -17.08
N THR A 322 28.32 -5.57 -17.08
CA THR A 322 27.75 -6.46 -16.06
C THR A 322 28.44 -7.83 -16.07
N HIS A 323 28.80 -8.38 -17.25
CA HIS A 323 29.60 -9.61 -17.34
C HIS A 323 31.01 -9.45 -16.73
N ALA A 324 31.65 -8.31 -16.95
CA ALA A 324 32.94 -8.02 -16.32
C ALA A 324 32.84 -7.88 -14.82
N ALA A 325 31.76 -7.25 -14.33
CA ALA A 325 31.45 -7.15 -12.89
C ALA A 325 31.16 -8.53 -12.28
N LEU A 326 30.40 -9.40 -12.97
CA LEU A 326 30.11 -10.77 -12.54
C LEU A 326 31.41 -11.58 -12.35
N LYS A 327 32.31 -11.59 -13.34
CA LYS A 327 33.61 -12.29 -13.24
C LYS A 327 34.46 -11.74 -12.07
N ARG A 328 34.36 -10.44 -11.78
CA ARG A 328 35.05 -9.84 -10.64
C ARG A 328 34.44 -10.29 -9.34
N ALA A 329 33.12 -10.27 -9.22
CA ALA A 329 32.41 -10.70 -8.03
C ALA A 329 32.65 -12.17 -7.70
N VAL A 330 32.67 -13.07 -8.70
CA VAL A 330 33.00 -14.51 -8.52
C VAL A 330 34.39 -14.68 -7.94
N ARG A 331 35.39 -13.91 -8.39
CA ARG A 331 36.76 -13.96 -7.86
C ARG A 331 36.83 -13.44 -6.40
N LEU A 332 36.10 -12.37 -6.08
CA LEU A 332 36.06 -11.83 -4.72
C LEU A 332 35.40 -12.81 -3.75
N VAL A 333 34.31 -13.45 -4.15
CA VAL A 333 33.64 -14.51 -3.36
C VAL A 333 34.56 -15.70 -3.15
N ALA A 334 35.34 -16.09 -4.13
CA ALA A 334 36.33 -17.16 -4.00
C ALA A 334 37.47 -16.80 -3.02
N ALA A 335 37.75 -15.51 -2.86
CA ALA A 335 38.74 -14.98 -1.91
C ALA A 335 38.13 -14.62 -0.54
N ASP A 336 36.88 -15.02 -0.27
CA ASP A 336 36.14 -14.69 0.98
C ASP A 336 35.96 -13.18 1.23
N VAL A 337 35.94 -12.36 0.20
CA VAL A 337 35.75 -10.92 0.29
C VAL A 337 34.27 -10.59 0.16
N PRO A 338 33.68 -9.83 1.10
CA PRO A 338 32.30 -9.34 0.98
C PRO A 338 32.15 -8.47 -0.28
N VAL A 339 31.05 -8.66 -1.00
CA VAL A 339 30.74 -7.93 -2.23
C VAL A 339 29.51 -7.05 -2.02
N LEU A 340 29.64 -5.75 -2.24
CA LEU A 340 28.49 -4.83 -2.27
C LEU A 340 27.98 -4.71 -3.70
N VAL A 341 26.71 -5.05 -3.91
CA VAL A 341 26.01 -4.86 -5.17
C VAL A 341 25.17 -3.61 -5.09
N HIS A 342 25.53 -2.57 -5.83
CA HIS A 342 24.80 -1.30 -5.84
C HIS A 342 24.02 -1.13 -7.16
N GLY A 343 22.77 -0.67 -7.05
CA GLY A 343 21.88 -0.42 -8.19
C GLY A 343 20.50 -0.04 -7.72
N GLU A 344 19.70 0.55 -8.59
CA GLU A 344 18.32 0.95 -8.32
C GLU A 344 17.44 -0.24 -7.96
N THR A 345 16.30 0.01 -7.29
CA THR A 345 15.30 -1.03 -7.02
C THR A 345 14.78 -1.60 -8.34
N GLY A 346 14.74 -2.94 -8.44
CA GLY A 346 14.34 -3.61 -9.69
C GLY A 346 15.46 -3.80 -10.73
N SER A 347 16.68 -3.32 -10.49
CA SER A 347 17.83 -3.50 -11.42
C SER A 347 18.36 -4.94 -11.53
N GLY A 348 17.76 -5.90 -10.83
CA GLY A 348 18.17 -7.31 -10.89
C GLY A 348 19.31 -7.70 -9.94
N LYS A 349 19.52 -6.96 -8.83
CA LYS A 349 20.57 -7.25 -7.84
C LYS A 349 20.55 -8.71 -7.35
N GLU A 350 19.36 -9.25 -7.06
CA GLU A 350 19.21 -10.65 -6.65
C GLU A 350 19.56 -11.63 -7.76
N VAL A 351 19.16 -11.34 -9.01
CA VAL A 351 19.51 -12.15 -10.19
C VAL A 351 21.03 -12.19 -10.37
N PHE A 352 21.69 -11.04 -10.24
CA PHE A 352 23.14 -10.94 -10.28
C PHE A 352 23.80 -11.77 -9.16
N ALA A 353 23.33 -11.68 -7.91
CA ALA A 353 23.86 -12.42 -6.78
C ALA A 353 23.69 -13.94 -6.94
N ARG A 354 22.52 -14.39 -7.46
CA ARG A 354 22.28 -15.80 -7.81
C ARG A 354 23.22 -16.29 -8.91
N ARG A 355 23.52 -15.46 -9.90
CA ARG A 355 24.45 -15.81 -10.95
C ARG A 355 25.89 -15.88 -10.43
N VAL A 356 26.31 -14.98 -9.54
CA VAL A 356 27.59 -15.06 -8.82
C VAL A 356 27.70 -16.39 -8.06
N HIS A 357 26.65 -16.79 -7.35
CA HIS A 357 26.63 -18.09 -6.66
C HIS A 357 26.78 -19.26 -7.63
N ALA A 358 25.98 -19.29 -8.70
CA ALA A 358 25.99 -20.37 -9.71
C ALA A 358 27.36 -20.53 -10.41
N GLU A 359 28.09 -19.44 -10.63
CA GLU A 359 29.41 -19.46 -11.27
C GLU A 359 30.58 -19.54 -10.28
N SER A 360 30.33 -19.49 -8.97
CA SER A 360 31.37 -19.59 -7.93
C SER A 360 31.66 -21.05 -7.56
N ALA A 361 32.81 -21.24 -6.88
CA ALA A 361 33.17 -22.52 -6.27
C ALA A 361 32.15 -22.99 -5.21
N ARG A 362 31.22 -22.11 -4.80
CA ARG A 362 30.17 -22.38 -3.80
C ARG A 362 28.81 -22.75 -4.41
N SER A 363 28.73 -23.01 -5.71
CA SER A 363 27.49 -23.32 -6.44
C SER A 363 26.74 -24.54 -5.88
N GLY A 364 27.45 -25.48 -5.25
CA GLY A 364 26.86 -26.64 -4.57
C GLY A 364 26.47 -26.42 -3.10
N ALA A 365 26.77 -25.24 -2.55
CA ALA A 365 26.47 -24.86 -1.16
C ALA A 365 25.23 -23.97 -1.08
N PRO A 366 24.64 -23.72 0.13
CA PRO A 366 23.42 -22.95 0.25
C PRO A 366 23.54 -21.52 -0.27
N PHE A 367 22.51 -21.04 -0.96
CA PHE A 367 22.26 -19.62 -1.24
C PHE A 367 21.09 -19.15 -0.41
N VAL A 368 21.37 -18.28 0.57
CA VAL A 368 20.35 -17.73 1.48
C VAL A 368 20.14 -16.27 1.15
N ALA A 369 18.95 -15.90 0.67
CA ALA A 369 18.57 -14.53 0.38
C ALA A 369 17.66 -13.99 1.49
N VAL A 370 17.95 -12.79 1.97
CA VAL A 370 17.22 -12.10 3.04
C VAL A 370 16.94 -10.67 2.60
N ASN A 371 15.69 -10.27 2.61
CA ASN A 371 15.33 -8.86 2.44
C ASN A 371 15.26 -8.20 3.81
N CYS A 372 16.21 -7.30 4.11
CA CYS A 372 16.33 -6.62 5.41
C CYS A 372 15.16 -5.67 5.69
N ALA A 373 14.54 -5.10 4.65
CA ALA A 373 13.37 -4.24 4.80
C ALA A 373 12.07 -5.02 5.08
N ALA A 374 12.03 -6.32 4.77
CA ALA A 374 10.85 -7.15 4.96
C ALA A 374 10.73 -7.73 6.38
N LEU A 375 11.80 -7.72 7.16
CA LEU A 375 11.83 -8.27 8.52
C LEU A 375 11.52 -7.16 9.55
N PRO A 376 10.63 -7.41 10.53
CA PRO A 376 10.44 -6.50 11.66
C PRO A 376 11.74 -6.27 12.42
N GLU A 377 11.98 -5.03 12.85
CA GLU A 377 13.19 -4.65 13.59
C GLU A 377 13.46 -5.54 14.83
N SER A 378 12.38 -5.97 15.51
CA SER A 378 12.45 -6.86 16.68
C SER A 378 12.76 -8.33 16.34
N LEU A 379 12.63 -8.75 15.09
CA LEU A 379 12.83 -10.15 14.67
C LEU A 379 14.07 -10.33 13.81
N ILE A 380 14.54 -9.28 13.12
CA ILE A 380 15.66 -9.38 12.18
C ILE A 380 16.93 -9.90 12.88
N GLU A 381 17.14 -9.54 14.14
CA GLU A 381 18.29 -10.01 14.93
C GLU A 381 18.19 -11.51 15.19
N SER A 382 17.05 -12.00 15.66
CA SER A 382 16.81 -13.41 15.95
C SER A 382 16.80 -14.27 14.68
N GLU A 383 16.34 -13.75 13.55
CA GLU A 383 16.37 -14.45 12.27
C GLU A 383 17.80 -14.55 11.71
N LEU A 384 18.59 -13.46 11.75
CA LEU A 384 19.95 -13.47 11.21
C LEU A 384 20.92 -14.28 12.06
N PHE A 385 20.92 -14.08 13.37
CA PHE A 385 21.91 -14.70 14.27
C PHE A 385 21.41 -15.97 14.94
N GLY A 386 20.09 -16.19 14.99
CA GLY A 386 19.48 -17.28 15.75
C GLY A 386 19.41 -16.98 17.26
N TYR A 387 18.81 -17.88 18.00
CA TYR A 387 18.68 -17.78 19.45
C TYR A 387 18.69 -19.16 20.10
N GLU A 388 19.18 -19.21 21.36
CA GLU A 388 19.11 -20.39 22.21
C GLU A 388 17.81 -20.44 23.01
N GLU A 389 17.56 -21.60 23.64
CA GLU A 389 16.38 -21.81 24.47
C GLU A 389 16.35 -20.75 25.60
N GLY A 390 15.21 -20.05 25.75
CA GLY A 390 14.99 -19.06 26.78
C GLY A 390 15.56 -17.65 26.52
N ALA A 391 16.05 -17.36 25.33
CA ALA A 391 16.65 -16.06 25.00
C ALA A 391 15.68 -14.87 25.13
N PHE A 392 14.38 -15.09 24.98
CA PHE A 392 13.32 -14.09 25.21
C PHE A 392 11.94 -14.73 25.44
N THR A 393 10.98 -13.96 26.00
CA THR A 393 9.61 -14.42 26.22
C THR A 393 8.91 -14.72 24.89
N GLY A 394 8.67 -16.03 24.62
CA GLY A 394 8.10 -16.51 23.34
C GLY A 394 9.09 -17.28 22.46
N ALA A 395 10.35 -17.43 22.88
CA ALA A 395 11.34 -18.28 22.20
C ALA A 395 10.87 -19.75 22.16
N ARG A 396 11.09 -20.43 21.02
CA ARG A 396 10.80 -21.87 20.90
C ARG A 396 11.70 -22.67 21.82
N ARG A 397 11.18 -23.75 22.44
CA ARG A 397 11.89 -24.64 23.35
C ARG A 397 13.14 -25.32 22.77
N GLN A 398 13.34 -25.29 21.48
CA GLN A 398 14.51 -25.90 20.79
C GLN A 398 15.49 -24.88 20.23
N GLY A 399 15.31 -23.55 20.52
CA GLY A 399 16.08 -22.51 19.85
C GLY A 399 15.81 -22.45 18.33
N GLN A 400 16.51 -21.59 17.62
CA GLN A 400 16.46 -21.49 16.15
C GLN A 400 17.85 -21.15 15.61
N ALA A 401 18.30 -21.92 14.61
CA ALA A 401 19.53 -21.62 13.90
C ALA A 401 19.34 -20.40 13.00
N GLY A 402 20.18 -19.37 13.17
CA GLY A 402 20.14 -18.16 12.37
C GLY A 402 20.50 -18.36 10.90
N LEU A 403 20.07 -17.43 10.06
CA LEU A 403 20.30 -17.46 8.60
C LEU A 403 21.79 -17.41 8.24
N LEU A 404 22.62 -16.73 9.04
CA LEU A 404 24.09 -16.77 8.94
C LEU A 404 24.62 -18.21 9.03
N ARG A 405 24.09 -19.00 9.96
CA ARG A 405 24.48 -20.40 10.14
C ARG A 405 23.95 -21.31 9.01
N GLN A 406 22.75 -21.02 8.51
CA GLN A 406 22.18 -21.73 7.37
C GLN A 406 22.96 -21.49 6.07
N ALA A 407 23.54 -20.30 5.91
CA ALA A 407 24.39 -19.94 4.78
C ALA A 407 25.84 -20.45 4.88
N HIS A 408 26.14 -21.24 5.91
CA HIS A 408 27.52 -21.71 6.16
C HIS A 408 28.10 -22.45 4.96
N GLY A 409 29.30 -22.06 4.53
CA GLY A 409 29.97 -22.58 3.35
C GLY A 409 29.42 -22.08 2.02
N GLY A 410 28.28 -21.40 2.03
CA GLY A 410 27.55 -20.89 0.85
C GLY A 410 27.67 -19.37 0.70
N ILE A 411 26.56 -18.74 0.27
CA ILE A 411 26.44 -17.29 0.11
C ILE A 411 25.22 -16.81 0.88
N LEU A 412 25.38 -15.78 1.71
CA LEU A 412 24.32 -14.99 2.29
C LEU A 412 24.17 -13.69 1.46
N PHE A 413 23.00 -13.49 0.86
CA PHE A 413 22.65 -12.27 0.16
C PHE A 413 21.69 -11.44 1.01
N LEU A 414 22.11 -10.24 1.39
CA LEU A 414 21.32 -9.28 2.17
C LEU A 414 20.82 -8.19 1.22
N ASP A 415 19.54 -8.25 0.85
CA ASP A 415 18.91 -7.22 0.04
C ASP A 415 18.43 -6.06 0.92
N GLU A 416 18.41 -4.84 0.37
CA GLU A 416 18.04 -3.60 1.05
C GLU A 416 18.78 -3.42 2.40
N ILE A 417 20.10 -3.68 2.41
CA ILE A 417 20.94 -3.62 3.62
C ILE A 417 20.96 -2.22 4.25
N GLY A 418 20.67 -1.16 3.47
CA GLY A 418 20.54 0.22 3.94
C GLY A 418 19.41 0.41 4.96
N ASP A 419 18.38 -0.43 4.93
CA ASP A 419 17.23 -0.37 5.83
C ASP A 419 17.46 -1.14 7.15
N MET A 420 18.64 -1.73 7.33
CA MET A 420 18.97 -2.45 8.54
C MET A 420 19.16 -1.48 9.73
N PRO A 421 18.54 -1.74 10.90
CA PRO A 421 18.74 -0.93 12.11
C PRO A 421 20.21 -0.76 12.49
N LEU A 422 20.61 0.45 12.88
CA LEU A 422 22.02 0.79 13.20
C LEU A 422 22.65 -0.14 14.23
N ALA A 423 21.90 -0.56 15.25
CA ALA A 423 22.38 -1.50 16.27
C ALA A 423 22.82 -2.85 15.66
N LEU A 424 22.09 -3.32 14.65
CA LEU A 424 22.39 -4.60 13.97
C LEU A 424 23.51 -4.47 12.96
N GLN A 425 23.72 -3.29 12.35
CA GLN A 425 24.84 -3.05 11.44
C GLN A 425 26.19 -3.30 12.14
N ALA A 426 26.34 -2.83 13.38
CA ALA A 426 27.56 -3.04 14.18
C ALA A 426 27.78 -4.53 14.47
N ARG A 427 26.74 -5.28 14.78
CA ARG A 427 26.81 -6.72 15.05
C ARG A 427 27.09 -7.52 13.76
N LEU A 428 26.47 -7.15 12.65
CA LEU A 428 26.76 -7.75 11.35
C LEU A 428 28.21 -7.52 10.94
N LEU A 429 28.74 -6.30 11.15
CA LEU A 429 30.13 -5.97 10.86
C LEU A 429 31.10 -6.87 11.63
N ARG A 430 30.84 -7.09 12.92
CA ARG A 430 31.65 -8.03 13.76
C ARG A 430 31.56 -9.45 13.19
N ALA A 431 30.35 -9.94 12.90
CA ALA A 431 30.15 -11.28 12.32
C ALA A 431 30.93 -11.48 11.01
N LEU A 432 30.98 -10.44 10.15
CA LEU A 432 31.74 -10.45 8.89
C LEU A 432 33.27 -10.42 9.12
N GLN A 433 33.75 -9.69 10.15
CA GLN A 433 35.17 -9.57 10.50
C GLN A 433 35.69 -10.85 11.17
N ASP A 434 34.95 -11.33 12.17
CA ASP A 434 35.40 -12.47 13.02
C ASP A 434 35.05 -13.83 12.37
N LYS A 435 34.24 -13.82 11.30
CA LYS A 435 33.66 -15.03 10.65
C LYS A 435 32.95 -15.95 11.67
N GLN A 436 32.49 -15.40 12.79
CA GLN A 436 31.77 -16.09 13.86
C GLN A 436 30.50 -15.33 14.21
N GLY A 437 29.34 -15.92 13.89
CA GLY A 437 28.01 -15.43 14.29
C GLY A 437 27.49 -16.30 15.44
N GLY A 438 27.64 -15.85 16.71
CA GLY A 438 27.05 -16.54 17.86
C GLY A 438 25.53 -16.27 17.96
N PRO A 439 24.73 -17.23 18.49
CA PRO A 439 23.30 -17.05 18.74
C PRO A 439 23.03 -16.04 19.87
N LEU A 440 21.78 -15.51 19.92
CA LEU A 440 21.33 -14.71 21.07
C LEU A 440 21.23 -15.58 22.32
N GLY A 441 21.85 -15.14 23.42
CA GLY A 441 21.83 -15.85 24.72
C GLY A 441 22.99 -16.81 24.99
N GLY A 442 23.90 -17.02 24.03
CA GLY A 442 25.13 -17.76 24.23
C GLY A 442 26.19 -16.85 24.86
N GLY A 443 26.62 -17.16 26.09
CA GLY A 443 27.69 -16.50 26.84
C GLY A 443 29.06 -16.80 26.25
#